data_fa06585be802b4870a31da5690a8c5f0
#
_entry.id   fa06585be802b4870a31da5690a8c5f0
#
_cell.length_a   1.000
_cell.length_b   1.000
_cell.length_c   1.000
_cell.angle_alpha   90.00
_cell.angle_beta   90.00
_cell.angle_gamma   90.00
#
_symmetry.space_group_name_H-M   'P 1'
#
loop_
_entity.id
_entity.type
_entity.pdbx_description
1 polymer ?
#
loop_
_entity_poly.entity_id
_entity_poly.type
_entity_poly.pdbx_seq_one_letter_code
_entity_poly.pdbx_strand_id
1 'polypeptide(L)'
;FVNEELKLKFFLAKGPDVPTYVEYGAADIGVVGKDTIMEENRKNYEVLDLGFGKCRMCVCGPNSAKELLNSHEVIRVATKYPVIAKDYFHNEKHRTVDIIKLNGSIELAPIVGLSDVIVDIVETGSTLRENGLEVLEEIHPISARMIVNRVSMNMESKRINNLIKDIKEVLNDKNGAI
;
A
#
# COMPACT_ATOMS: atom_id res chain seq x y z
N PHE A 1 7.39 -10.80 21.27
CA PHE A 1 7.88 -12.20 21.16
C PHE A 1 9.40 -12.16 20.96
N VAL A 2 10.13 -13.12 21.55
CA VAL A 2 11.57 -13.27 21.42
C VAL A 2 11.87 -14.65 20.88
N ASN A 3 12.76 -14.74 19.88
CA ASN A 3 13.35 -15.97 19.40
C ASN A 3 14.85 -15.92 19.78
N GLU A 4 15.23 -16.69 20.80
CA GLU A 4 16.58 -16.70 21.34
C GLU A 4 17.60 -17.33 20.38
N GLU A 5 17.19 -18.34 19.61
CA GLU A 5 18.05 -19.03 18.64
C GLU A 5 18.47 -18.10 17.51
N LEU A 6 17.50 -17.41 16.91
CA LEU A 6 17.74 -16.43 15.83
C LEU A 6 18.14 -15.04 16.36
N LYS A 7 18.09 -14.84 17.69
CA LYS A 7 18.32 -13.54 18.36
C LYS A 7 17.43 -12.45 17.75
N LEU A 8 16.16 -12.77 17.53
CA LEU A 8 15.15 -11.85 16.97
C LEU A 8 14.12 -11.50 18.04
N LYS A 9 13.81 -10.22 18.12
CA LYS A 9 12.72 -9.70 18.94
C LYS A 9 11.61 -9.16 18.03
N PHE A 10 10.38 -9.59 18.26
CA PHE A 10 9.21 -9.17 17.49
C PHE A 10 8.25 -8.39 18.36
N PHE A 11 7.66 -7.35 17.79
CA PHE A 11 6.52 -6.66 18.36
C PHE A 11 5.51 -6.35 17.26
N LEU A 12 4.24 -6.21 17.63
CA LEU A 12 3.16 -5.85 16.74
C LEU A 12 2.87 -4.34 16.86
N ALA A 13 2.72 -3.69 15.74
CA ALA A 13 2.34 -2.29 15.63
C ALA A 13 1.19 -2.14 14.63
N LYS A 14 0.50 -0.99 14.64
CA LYS A 14 -0.45 -0.66 13.57
C LYS A 14 0.31 -0.46 12.27
N GLY A 15 -0.25 -0.97 11.15
CA GLY A 15 0.38 -0.91 9.84
C GLY A 15 0.97 0.46 9.49
N PRO A 16 0.20 1.56 9.59
CA PRO A 16 0.70 2.91 9.29
C PRO A 16 1.90 3.38 10.13
N ASP A 17 2.07 2.82 11.34
CA ASP A 17 3.15 3.20 12.24
C ASP A 17 4.46 2.42 11.95
N VAL A 18 4.37 1.25 11.31
CA VAL A 18 5.53 0.38 11.04
C VAL A 18 6.66 1.11 10.30
N PRO A 19 6.42 1.85 9.20
CA PRO A 19 7.47 2.59 8.52
C PRO A 19 8.17 3.63 9.42
N THR A 20 7.45 4.23 10.35
CA THR A 20 7.99 5.18 11.33
C THR A 20 8.91 4.49 12.33
N TYR A 21 8.49 3.35 12.91
CA TYR A 21 9.35 2.57 13.82
C TYR A 21 10.65 2.15 13.15
N VAL A 22 10.58 1.76 11.87
CA VAL A 22 11.76 1.38 11.09
C VAL A 22 12.62 2.60 10.76
N GLU A 23 12.06 3.70 10.30
CA GLU A 23 12.82 4.92 9.97
C GLU A 23 13.62 5.44 11.16
N TYR A 24 13.03 5.46 12.36
CA TYR A 24 13.69 5.96 13.57
C TYR A 24 14.59 4.91 14.27
N GLY A 25 14.72 3.71 13.73
CA GLY A 25 15.58 2.67 14.27
C GLY A 25 15.05 2.02 15.56
N ALA A 26 13.79 2.21 15.90
CA ALA A 26 13.12 1.46 16.97
C ALA A 26 12.88 -0.01 16.57
N ALA A 27 12.84 -0.27 15.28
CA ALA A 27 12.94 -1.59 14.67
C ALA A 27 13.96 -1.55 13.52
N ASP A 28 14.77 -2.59 13.39
CA ASP A 28 15.72 -2.74 12.28
C ASP A 28 14.99 -3.10 10.99
N ILE A 29 13.92 -3.88 11.12
CA ILE A 29 13.15 -4.47 10.02
C ILE A 29 11.67 -4.31 10.32
N GLY A 30 10.87 -4.08 9.28
CA GLY A 30 9.41 -4.09 9.34
C GLY A 30 8.79 -4.91 8.23
N VAL A 31 7.60 -5.42 8.48
CA VAL A 31 6.73 -6.04 7.46
C VAL A 31 5.44 -5.25 7.40
N VAL A 32 5.11 -4.76 6.21
CA VAL A 32 3.98 -3.86 6.01
C VAL A 32 3.50 -3.92 4.54
N GLY A 33 2.27 -3.51 4.26
CA GLY A 33 1.73 -3.43 2.92
C GLY A 33 2.44 -2.37 2.05
N LYS A 34 2.53 -2.62 0.76
CA LYS A 34 3.09 -1.65 -0.22
C LYS A 34 2.31 -0.34 -0.22
N ASP A 35 0.98 -0.39 -0.03
CA ASP A 35 0.12 0.78 0.14
C ASP A 35 0.59 1.69 1.27
N THR A 36 0.91 1.13 2.42
CA THR A 36 1.41 1.88 3.57
C THR A 36 2.78 2.50 3.30
N ILE A 37 3.67 1.77 2.61
CA ILE A 37 5.00 2.31 2.23
C ILE A 37 4.83 3.54 1.33
N MET A 38 3.94 3.45 0.35
CA MET A 38 3.67 4.53 -0.60
C MET A 38 2.99 5.72 0.09
N GLU A 39 2.00 5.47 0.94
CA GLU A 39 1.23 6.53 1.61
C GLU A 39 2.08 7.26 2.65
N GLU A 40 2.81 6.53 3.50
CA GLU A 40 3.63 7.12 4.56
C GLU A 40 4.93 7.75 4.02
N ASN A 41 5.40 7.31 2.85
CA ASN A 41 6.56 7.83 2.12
C ASN A 41 7.78 8.08 3.01
N ARG A 42 8.08 7.13 3.92
CA ARG A 42 9.19 7.19 4.87
C ARG A 42 10.50 6.73 4.25
N LYS A 43 11.63 7.17 4.84
CA LYS A 43 12.98 6.88 4.35
C LYS A 43 13.48 5.50 4.80
N ASN A 44 12.84 4.45 4.32
CA ASN A 44 13.23 3.06 4.55
C ASN A 44 13.75 2.42 3.26
N TYR A 45 14.49 1.31 3.36
CA TYR A 45 14.76 0.45 2.22
C TYR A 45 13.66 -0.60 2.11
N GLU A 46 12.97 -0.65 0.97
CA GLU A 46 12.10 -1.78 0.61
C GLU A 46 12.99 -2.85 -0.04
N VAL A 47 13.12 -4.00 0.61
CA VAL A 47 14.13 -5.00 0.24
C VAL A 47 13.57 -6.30 -0.31
N LEU A 48 12.28 -6.62 -0.03
CA LEU A 48 11.70 -7.88 -0.43
C LEU A 48 10.18 -7.77 -0.59
N ASP A 49 9.66 -8.28 -1.71
CA ASP A 49 8.25 -8.63 -1.87
C ASP A 49 8.01 -10.01 -1.26
N LEU A 50 7.13 -10.07 -0.27
CA LEU A 50 6.82 -11.31 0.43
C LEU A 50 5.77 -12.18 -0.27
N GLY A 51 5.15 -11.66 -1.34
CA GLY A 51 4.27 -12.41 -2.24
C GLY A 51 2.90 -12.79 -1.70
N PHE A 52 2.52 -12.31 -0.51
CA PHE A 52 1.21 -12.54 0.10
C PHE A 52 0.47 -11.22 0.35
N GLY A 53 -0.83 -11.30 0.71
CA GLY A 53 -1.68 -10.12 0.87
C GLY A 53 -1.85 -9.36 -0.45
N LYS A 54 -1.93 -10.08 -1.58
CA LYS A 54 -2.02 -9.48 -2.92
C LYS A 54 -3.36 -8.81 -3.12
N CYS A 55 -3.32 -7.55 -3.47
CA CYS A 55 -4.46 -6.72 -3.86
C CYS A 55 -3.98 -5.63 -4.84
N ARG A 56 -4.83 -4.67 -5.15
CA ARG A 56 -4.52 -3.59 -6.09
C ARG A 56 -5.00 -2.27 -5.53
N MET A 57 -4.22 -1.21 -5.71
CA MET A 57 -4.68 0.17 -5.54
C MET A 57 -5.38 0.59 -6.82
N CYS A 58 -6.60 1.07 -6.73
CA CYS A 58 -7.44 1.36 -7.89
C CYS A 58 -8.17 2.70 -7.75
N VAL A 59 -8.44 3.33 -8.89
CA VAL A 59 -9.50 4.33 -9.01
C VAL A 59 -10.82 3.58 -9.25
N CYS A 60 -11.81 3.82 -8.41
CA CYS A 60 -13.09 3.18 -8.50
C CYS A 60 -14.23 4.21 -8.48
N GLY A 61 -15.35 3.88 -9.09
CA GLY A 61 -16.52 4.77 -9.14
C GLY A 61 -17.68 4.16 -9.90
N PRO A 62 -18.77 4.89 -10.04
CA PRO A 62 -19.86 4.48 -10.93
C PRO A 62 -19.39 4.49 -12.38
N ASN A 63 -20.00 3.66 -13.23
CA ASN A 63 -19.62 3.57 -14.66
C ASN A 63 -19.67 4.93 -15.38
N SER A 64 -20.61 5.80 -15.01
CA SER A 64 -20.71 7.18 -15.53
C SER A 64 -19.48 8.04 -15.26
N ALA A 65 -18.68 7.73 -14.25
CA ALA A 65 -17.46 8.49 -13.93
C ALA A 65 -16.32 8.24 -14.92
N LYS A 66 -16.41 7.24 -15.80
CA LYS A 66 -15.41 6.99 -16.86
C LYS A 66 -15.24 8.19 -17.79
N GLU A 67 -16.35 8.84 -18.14
CA GLU A 67 -16.30 10.04 -18.99
C GLU A 67 -15.65 11.20 -18.26
N LEU A 68 -15.92 11.37 -16.97
CA LEU A 68 -15.28 12.39 -16.13
C LEU A 68 -13.76 12.17 -16.01
N LEU A 69 -13.29 10.95 -15.91
CA LEU A 69 -11.87 10.63 -15.88
C LEU A 69 -11.14 11.02 -17.18
N ASN A 70 -11.86 11.07 -18.31
CA ASN A 70 -11.30 11.48 -19.60
C ASN A 70 -11.54 12.98 -19.92
N SER A 71 -12.29 13.68 -19.10
CA SER A 71 -12.56 15.12 -19.27
C SER A 71 -11.45 15.98 -18.67
N HIS A 72 -11.53 17.30 -18.88
CA HIS A 72 -10.66 18.30 -18.25
C HIS A 72 -11.26 18.90 -16.97
N GLU A 73 -12.40 18.40 -16.52
CA GLU A 73 -13.06 18.88 -15.31
C GLU A 73 -12.29 18.46 -14.06
N VAL A 74 -12.32 19.29 -13.02
CA VAL A 74 -11.76 18.94 -11.72
C VAL A 74 -12.71 17.94 -11.05
N ILE A 75 -12.21 16.75 -10.77
CA ILE A 75 -12.98 15.69 -10.10
C ILE A 75 -12.64 15.64 -8.62
N ARG A 76 -13.63 15.26 -7.82
CA ARG A 76 -13.49 15.00 -6.38
C ARG A 76 -13.15 13.53 -6.16
N VAL A 77 -12.07 13.28 -5.44
CA VAL A 77 -11.54 11.95 -5.16
C VAL A 77 -11.57 11.70 -3.66
N ALA A 78 -12.43 10.82 -3.17
CA ALA A 78 -12.41 10.41 -1.78
C ALA A 78 -11.46 9.23 -1.57
N THR A 79 -10.65 9.28 -0.52
CA THR A 79 -9.65 8.24 -0.27
C THR A 79 -9.13 8.24 1.17
N LYS A 80 -8.68 7.07 1.61
CA LYS A 80 -7.83 6.92 2.79
C LYS A 80 -6.35 7.20 2.49
N TYR A 81 -5.99 7.22 1.19
CA TYR A 81 -4.63 7.28 0.67
C TYR A 81 -4.39 8.58 -0.15
N PRO A 82 -4.41 9.77 0.51
CA PRO A 82 -4.27 11.05 -0.19
C PRO A 82 -2.92 11.23 -0.89
N VAL A 83 -1.83 10.67 -0.35
CA VAL A 83 -0.50 10.79 -0.97
C VAL A 83 -0.46 9.99 -2.26
N ILE A 84 -0.93 8.74 -2.25
CA ILE A 84 -1.00 7.89 -3.44
C ILE A 84 -1.92 8.50 -4.49
N ALA A 85 -3.11 8.96 -4.08
CA ALA A 85 -4.06 9.59 -5.01
C ALA A 85 -3.47 10.84 -5.67
N LYS A 86 -2.80 11.69 -4.87
CA LYS A 86 -2.15 12.89 -5.39
C LYS A 86 -1.03 12.55 -6.37
N ASP A 87 -0.18 11.59 -6.04
CA ASP A 87 0.92 11.16 -6.89
C ASP A 87 0.40 10.66 -8.24
N TYR A 88 -0.59 9.78 -8.21
CA TYR A 88 -1.21 9.23 -9.41
C TYR A 88 -1.83 10.31 -10.31
N PHE A 89 -2.75 11.11 -9.77
CA PHE A 89 -3.43 12.11 -10.60
C PHE A 89 -2.52 13.25 -11.04
N HIS A 90 -1.65 13.75 -10.17
CA HIS A 90 -0.81 14.91 -10.46
C HIS A 90 0.42 14.54 -11.28
N ASN A 91 1.18 13.52 -10.86
CA ASN A 91 2.46 13.20 -11.47
C ASN A 91 2.33 12.24 -12.67
N GLU A 92 1.43 11.24 -12.60
CA GLU A 92 1.28 10.28 -13.69
C GLU A 92 0.25 10.75 -14.74
N LYS A 93 -0.92 11.21 -14.28
CA LYS A 93 -2.00 11.66 -15.19
C LYS A 93 -1.94 13.14 -15.56
N HIS A 94 -1.06 13.93 -14.93
CA HIS A 94 -0.94 15.39 -15.13
C HIS A 94 -2.26 16.13 -14.95
N ARG A 95 -3.04 15.73 -13.96
CA ARG A 95 -4.39 16.19 -13.71
C ARG A 95 -4.56 16.75 -12.30
N THR A 96 -5.21 17.90 -12.18
CA THR A 96 -5.63 18.47 -10.90
C THR A 96 -6.93 17.81 -10.44
N VAL A 97 -6.96 17.38 -9.17
CA VAL A 97 -8.13 16.78 -8.52
C VAL A 97 -8.34 17.38 -7.13
N ASP A 98 -9.58 17.36 -6.66
CA ASP A 98 -9.91 17.71 -5.26
C ASP A 98 -9.91 16.44 -4.42
N ILE A 99 -8.96 16.32 -3.49
CA ILE A 99 -8.78 15.13 -2.66
C ILE A 99 -9.48 15.30 -1.33
N ILE A 100 -10.44 14.41 -1.05
CA ILE A 100 -11.21 14.36 0.18
C ILE A 100 -10.72 13.17 1.02
N LYS A 101 -9.99 13.45 2.10
CA LYS A 101 -9.52 12.40 3.00
C LYS A 101 -10.63 11.87 3.87
N LEU A 102 -10.82 10.55 3.83
CA LEU A 102 -11.68 9.78 4.73
C LEU A 102 -10.86 8.73 5.48
N ASN A 103 -11.38 8.22 6.60
CA ASN A 103 -10.70 7.21 7.42
C ASN A 103 -11.30 5.80 7.25
N GLY A 104 -12.46 5.68 6.62
CA GLY A 104 -13.16 4.41 6.37
C GLY A 104 -14.46 4.63 5.59
N SER A 105 -15.11 3.54 5.19
CA SER A 105 -16.35 3.53 4.38
C SER A 105 -16.23 4.42 3.14
N ILE A 106 -15.11 4.31 2.45
CA ILE A 106 -14.76 5.17 1.31
C ILE A 106 -15.77 4.99 0.16
N GLU A 107 -16.29 3.77 -0.01
CA GLU A 107 -17.27 3.38 -1.03
C GLU A 107 -18.60 4.15 -0.94
N LEU A 108 -18.92 4.72 0.24
CA LEU A 108 -20.13 5.52 0.41
C LEU A 108 -20.00 6.91 -0.23
N ALA A 109 -18.80 7.44 -0.38
CA ALA A 109 -18.58 8.81 -0.81
C ALA A 109 -19.23 9.14 -2.18
N PRO A 110 -19.09 8.32 -3.24
CA PRO A 110 -19.79 8.56 -4.49
C PRO A 110 -21.32 8.43 -4.37
N ILE A 111 -21.79 7.50 -3.54
CA ILE A 111 -23.21 7.21 -3.36
C ILE A 111 -23.96 8.41 -2.77
N VAL A 112 -23.35 9.07 -1.80
CA VAL A 112 -23.93 10.27 -1.16
C VAL A 112 -23.58 11.57 -1.86
N GLY A 113 -22.88 11.52 -3.01
CA GLY A 113 -22.51 12.69 -3.79
C GLY A 113 -21.35 13.53 -3.20
N LEU A 114 -20.57 12.95 -2.27
CA LEU A 114 -19.40 13.63 -1.68
C LEU A 114 -18.23 13.66 -2.67
N SER A 115 -18.03 12.60 -3.44
CA SER A 115 -16.97 12.50 -4.46
C SER A 115 -17.50 11.92 -5.76
N ASP A 116 -16.75 12.09 -6.83
CA ASP A 116 -17.06 11.55 -8.15
C ASP A 116 -16.45 10.15 -8.31
N VAL A 117 -15.27 9.94 -7.74
CA VAL A 117 -14.55 8.65 -7.70
C VAL A 117 -13.89 8.46 -6.34
N ILE A 118 -13.37 7.25 -6.12
CA ILE A 118 -12.56 6.91 -4.94
C ILE A 118 -11.22 6.35 -5.39
N VAL A 119 -10.19 6.46 -4.53
CA VAL A 119 -8.95 5.68 -4.61
C VAL A 119 -8.91 4.78 -3.39
N ASP A 120 -8.91 3.47 -3.62
CA ASP A 120 -8.93 2.48 -2.55
C ASP A 120 -8.29 1.15 -2.98
N ILE A 121 -8.05 0.28 -1.99
CA ILE A 121 -7.55 -1.07 -2.20
C ILE A 121 -8.68 -1.99 -2.64
N VAL A 122 -8.41 -2.76 -3.66
CA VAL A 122 -9.35 -3.75 -4.21
C VAL A 122 -8.68 -5.14 -4.22
N GLU A 123 -9.24 -6.07 -3.48
CA GLU A 123 -8.87 -7.49 -3.53
C GLU A 123 -9.77 -8.23 -4.53
N THR A 124 -11.04 -8.47 -4.19
CA THR A 124 -12.02 -9.17 -5.03
C THR A 124 -12.99 -8.24 -5.75
N GLY A 125 -13.14 -7.03 -5.26
CA GLY A 125 -14.10 -6.03 -5.76
C GLY A 125 -15.57 -6.33 -5.38
N SER A 126 -15.83 -7.26 -4.46
CA SER A 126 -17.20 -7.56 -4.00
C SER A 126 -17.90 -6.35 -3.38
N THR A 127 -17.22 -5.69 -2.44
CA THR A 127 -17.73 -4.48 -1.77
C THR A 127 -18.05 -3.36 -2.77
N LEU A 128 -17.21 -3.18 -3.80
CA LEU A 128 -17.49 -2.20 -4.85
C LEU A 128 -18.78 -2.52 -5.59
N ARG A 129 -18.95 -3.77 -6.05
CA ARG A 129 -20.15 -4.20 -6.78
C ARG A 129 -21.43 -4.07 -5.96
N GLU A 130 -21.38 -4.41 -4.66
CA GLU A 130 -22.51 -4.26 -3.73
C GLU A 130 -22.95 -2.80 -3.60
N ASN A 131 -22.05 -1.85 -3.82
CA ASN A 131 -22.29 -0.42 -3.78
C ASN A 131 -22.48 0.22 -5.17
N GLY A 132 -22.63 -0.57 -6.24
CA GLY A 132 -22.81 -0.06 -7.60
C GLY A 132 -21.57 0.62 -8.19
N LEU A 133 -20.40 0.31 -7.64
CA LEU A 133 -19.11 0.82 -8.10
C LEU A 133 -18.33 -0.25 -8.84
N GLU A 134 -17.43 0.16 -9.70
CA GLU A 134 -16.49 -0.71 -10.40
C GLU A 134 -15.06 -0.13 -10.40
N VAL A 135 -14.09 -0.97 -10.72
CA VAL A 135 -12.72 -0.52 -10.98
C VAL A 135 -12.68 0.21 -12.31
N LEU A 136 -12.29 1.46 -12.30
CA LEU A 136 -12.15 2.30 -13.48
C LEU A 136 -10.72 2.27 -14.03
N GLU A 137 -9.74 2.37 -13.14
CA GLU A 137 -8.30 2.31 -13.47
C GLU A 137 -7.55 1.58 -12.36
N GLU A 138 -6.50 0.85 -12.72
CA GLU A 138 -5.57 0.24 -11.77
C GLU A 138 -4.33 1.13 -11.62
N ILE A 139 -3.99 1.50 -10.39
CA ILE A 139 -2.85 2.38 -10.09
C ILE A 139 -1.61 1.53 -9.88
N HIS A 140 -1.66 0.58 -8.93
CA HIS A 140 -0.48 -0.20 -8.55
C HIS A 140 -0.86 -1.54 -7.91
N PRO A 141 -0.11 -2.64 -8.21
CA PRO A 141 -0.26 -3.88 -7.48
C PRO A 141 0.29 -3.73 -6.05
N ILE A 142 -0.43 -4.28 -5.07
CA ILE A 142 -0.10 -4.23 -3.65
C ILE A 142 0.18 -5.65 -3.15
N SER A 143 1.19 -5.77 -2.29
CA SER A 143 1.49 -6.99 -1.52
C SER A 143 2.26 -6.63 -0.24
N ALA A 144 2.42 -7.58 0.66
CA ALA A 144 3.25 -7.41 1.85
C ALA A 144 4.73 -7.26 1.46
N ARG A 145 5.41 -6.33 2.09
CA ARG A 145 6.81 -5.96 1.82
C ARG A 145 7.63 -6.00 3.10
N MET A 146 8.89 -6.36 2.96
CA MET A 146 9.89 -6.21 4.00
C MET A 146 10.63 -4.89 3.79
N ILE A 147 10.67 -4.06 4.83
CA ILE A 147 11.41 -2.80 4.86
C ILE A 147 12.50 -2.85 5.92
N VAL A 148 13.58 -2.12 5.71
CA VAL A 148 14.75 -2.10 6.58
C VAL A 148 15.18 -0.68 6.88
N ASN A 149 15.58 -0.42 8.13
CA ASN A 149 16.20 0.82 8.53
C ASN A 149 17.52 1.03 7.77
N ARG A 150 17.77 2.23 7.29
CA ARG A 150 18.95 2.55 6.47
C ARG A 150 20.28 2.42 7.23
N VAL A 151 20.27 2.76 8.51
CA VAL A 151 21.47 2.65 9.36
C VAL A 151 21.72 1.19 9.70
N SER A 152 20.70 0.46 10.13
CA SER A 152 20.80 -0.98 10.43
C SER A 152 21.27 -1.78 9.21
N MET A 153 20.76 -1.45 8.01
CA MET A 153 21.22 -2.09 6.77
C MET A 153 22.70 -1.92 6.52
N ASN A 154 23.31 -0.81 6.92
CA ASN A 154 24.75 -0.59 6.79
C ASN A 154 25.53 -1.26 7.93
N MET A 155 25.07 -1.13 9.18
CA MET A 155 25.78 -1.64 10.36
C MET A 155 25.69 -3.16 10.50
N GLU A 156 24.55 -3.74 10.20
CA GLU A 156 24.22 -5.17 10.33
C GLU A 156 24.04 -5.85 8.97
N SER A 157 24.68 -5.32 7.93
CA SER A 157 24.51 -5.70 6.53
C SER A 157 24.56 -7.21 6.30
N LYS A 158 25.56 -7.89 6.84
CA LYS A 158 25.72 -9.35 6.66
C LYS A 158 24.56 -10.13 7.25
N ARG A 159 24.12 -9.75 8.46
CA ARG A 159 23.03 -10.42 9.17
C ARG A 159 21.69 -10.21 8.46
N ILE A 160 21.41 -8.96 8.08
CA ILE A 160 20.17 -8.61 7.39
C ILE A 160 20.11 -9.27 6.00
N ASN A 161 21.20 -9.27 5.23
CA ASN A 161 21.23 -9.92 3.93
C ASN A 161 21.08 -11.45 4.02
N ASN A 162 21.64 -12.10 5.04
CA ASN A 162 21.41 -13.52 5.27
C ASN A 162 19.93 -13.79 5.56
N LEU A 163 19.30 -13.01 6.44
CA LEU A 163 17.87 -13.15 6.72
C LEU A 163 17.00 -12.94 5.47
N ILE A 164 17.31 -11.94 4.64
CA ILE A 164 16.61 -11.71 3.37
C ILE A 164 16.77 -12.91 2.45
N LYS A 165 17.96 -13.50 2.36
CA LYS A 165 18.23 -14.70 1.56
C LYS A 165 17.42 -15.90 2.04
N ASP A 166 17.46 -16.19 3.34
CA ASP A 166 16.74 -17.31 3.94
C ASP A 166 15.21 -17.18 3.70
N ILE A 167 14.67 -15.96 3.86
CA ILE A 167 13.26 -15.70 3.57
C ILE A 167 12.95 -15.92 2.09
N LYS A 168 13.80 -15.46 1.17
CA LYS A 168 13.63 -15.68 -0.28
C LYS A 168 13.61 -17.16 -0.64
N GLU A 169 14.47 -17.96 -0.03
CA GLU A 169 14.50 -19.41 -0.25
C GLU A 169 13.18 -20.06 0.17
N VAL A 170 12.67 -19.74 1.36
CA VAL A 170 11.37 -20.24 1.85
C VAL A 170 10.21 -19.80 0.96
N LEU A 171 10.23 -18.57 0.44
CA LEU A 171 9.18 -18.09 -0.46
C LEU A 171 9.20 -18.80 -1.82
N ASN A 172 10.39 -19.10 -2.36
CA ASN A 172 10.55 -19.82 -3.61
C ASN A 172 10.10 -21.28 -3.49
N ASP A 173 10.42 -21.94 -2.39
CA ASP A 173 10.00 -23.32 -2.12
C ASP A 173 8.47 -23.45 -2.04
N LYS A 174 7.79 -22.45 -1.45
CA LYS A 174 6.33 -22.40 -1.41
C LYS A 174 5.69 -22.18 -2.78
N ASN A 175 6.34 -21.42 -3.65
CA ASN A 175 5.85 -21.13 -5.00
C ASN A 175 6.16 -22.26 -6.00
N GLY A 176 7.11 -23.15 -5.69
CA GLY A 176 7.45 -24.32 -6.50
C GLY A 176 6.67 -25.60 -6.12
N ALA A 177 5.81 -25.54 -5.10
CA ALA A 177 5.03 -26.67 -4.58
C ALA A 177 3.54 -26.63 -5.01
N ILE A 178 3.17 -25.85 -6.04
CA ILE A 178 1.81 -25.79 -6.62
C ILE A 178 1.85 -26.29 -8.06
#